data_032dd21e048b4bb6436e78e0e32f5fa9
#
_entry.id   032dd21e048b4bb6436e78e0e32f5fa9
#
_cell.length_a   1.000
_cell.length_b   1.000
_cell.length_c   1.000
_cell.angle_alpha   90.00
_cell.angle_beta   90.00
_cell.angle_gamma   90.00
#
_symmetry.space_group_name_H-M   'P 1'
#
loop_
_entity.id
_entity.type
_entity.pdbx_description
1 polymer ?
#
loop_
_entity_poly.entity_id
_entity_poly.type
_entity_poly.pdbx_seq_one_letter_code
_entity_poly.pdbx_strand_id
1 'polypeptide(L)'
;EMLDWQGRGLSVMEMSHRSSDFMRIAAEAESDLRELLDVPSNYKILFLQGGASMQFSAVPLNLLPTEGKADYLITGQWSKKAHEEAARLGEAHVVATSKSSNFSTIPAVADWQLNTHAAYLHYTPNETIGGVEFHWTPEVGSVPLVADMSSTILSRPIDVSKFGVIYAGAQKNIGPAGLAIVIVREDLLGKSRADIPKMLDWKNA
;
A
#
# COMPACT_ATOMS: atom_id res chain seq x y z
N GLU A 1 9.49 -25.29 10.96
CA GLU A 1 9.17 -25.21 9.54
C GLU A 1 10.23 -24.43 8.72
N MET A 2 10.82 -23.41 9.30
CA MET A 2 11.92 -22.66 8.66
C MET A 2 13.20 -23.50 8.48
N LEU A 3 13.41 -24.53 9.27
CA LEU A 3 14.55 -25.45 9.15
C LEU A 3 14.18 -26.75 8.44
N ASP A 4 12.98 -27.24 8.68
CA ASP A 4 12.51 -28.49 8.11
C ASP A 4 10.98 -28.45 7.99
N TRP A 5 10.50 -28.33 6.77
CA TRP A 5 9.08 -28.30 6.46
C TRP A 5 8.48 -29.71 6.57
N GLN A 6 7.71 -29.93 7.62
CA GLN A 6 6.97 -31.19 7.83
C GLN A 6 7.85 -32.47 7.75
N GLY A 7 9.10 -32.40 8.21
CA GLY A 7 10.02 -33.55 8.19
C GLY A 7 10.55 -33.95 6.83
N ARG A 8 10.49 -33.04 5.82
CA ARG A 8 10.91 -33.33 4.45
C ARG A 8 12.38 -33.05 4.19
N GLY A 9 13.14 -32.61 5.15
CA GLY A 9 14.56 -32.29 5.01
C GLY A 9 14.86 -31.04 4.20
N LEU A 10 13.87 -30.14 4.06
CA LEU A 10 14.03 -28.85 3.36
C LEU A 10 13.25 -27.74 4.08
N SER A 11 13.75 -26.53 3.97
CA SER A 11 13.10 -25.31 4.48
C SER A 11 11.95 -24.88 3.55
N VAL A 12 10.93 -24.21 4.11
CA VAL A 12 9.91 -23.54 3.30
C VAL A 12 10.52 -22.54 2.29
N MET A 13 11.68 -21.96 2.63
CA MET A 13 12.37 -21.01 1.75
C MET A 13 13.05 -21.67 0.52
N GLU A 14 13.23 -22.98 0.53
CA GLU A 14 13.82 -23.76 -0.56
C GLU A 14 12.76 -24.32 -1.52
N MET A 15 11.48 -24.14 -1.18
CA MET A 15 10.38 -24.66 -2.00
C MET A 15 10.22 -23.86 -3.29
N SER A 16 9.90 -24.56 -4.37
CA SER A 16 9.40 -23.91 -5.58
C SER A 16 8.06 -23.24 -5.29
N HIS A 17 7.91 -21.96 -5.69
CA HIS A 17 6.62 -21.26 -5.63
C HIS A 17 5.50 -21.91 -6.46
N ARG A 18 5.84 -22.89 -7.30
CA ARG A 18 4.89 -23.69 -8.11
C ARG A 18 4.54 -25.02 -7.46
N SER A 19 5.14 -25.37 -6.32
CA SER A 19 4.80 -26.61 -5.62
C SER A 19 3.40 -26.51 -4.98
N SER A 20 2.72 -27.64 -4.86
CA SER A 20 1.40 -27.70 -4.20
C SER A 20 1.44 -27.23 -2.75
N ASP A 21 2.55 -27.48 -2.06
CA ASP A 21 2.72 -27.04 -0.66
C ASP A 21 2.84 -25.52 -0.60
N PHE A 22 3.65 -24.89 -1.46
CA PHE A 22 3.77 -23.44 -1.47
C PHE A 22 2.46 -22.76 -1.89
N MET A 23 1.77 -23.29 -2.90
CA MET A 23 0.46 -22.78 -3.33
C MET A 23 -0.57 -22.85 -2.19
N ARG A 24 -0.53 -23.90 -1.36
CA ARG A 24 -1.39 -24.00 -0.18
C ARG A 24 -1.04 -22.94 0.86
N ILE A 25 0.25 -22.74 1.17
CA ILE A 25 0.71 -21.70 2.11
C ILE A 25 0.23 -20.31 1.62
N ALA A 26 0.39 -20.01 0.34
CA ALA A 26 -0.05 -18.74 -0.21
C ALA A 26 -1.57 -18.54 -0.13
N ALA A 27 -2.35 -19.58 -0.41
CA ALA A 27 -3.81 -19.53 -0.30
C ALA A 27 -4.28 -19.37 1.16
N GLU A 28 -3.64 -20.06 2.10
CA GLU A 28 -3.90 -19.92 3.55
C GLU A 28 -3.59 -18.48 3.99
N ALA A 29 -2.43 -17.94 3.61
CA ALA A 29 -2.04 -16.57 3.95
C ALA A 29 -3.02 -15.51 3.39
N GLU A 30 -3.53 -15.69 2.17
CA GLU A 30 -4.55 -14.83 1.60
C GLU A 30 -5.87 -14.93 2.37
N SER A 31 -6.30 -16.16 2.67
CA SER A 31 -7.53 -16.43 3.43
C SER A 31 -7.49 -15.80 4.81
N ASP A 32 -6.40 -15.99 5.53
CA ASP A 32 -6.21 -15.45 6.89
C ASP A 32 -6.23 -13.92 6.86
N LEU A 33 -5.57 -13.31 5.89
CA LEU A 33 -5.55 -11.86 5.76
C LEU A 33 -6.93 -11.29 5.41
N ARG A 34 -7.72 -12.01 4.58
CA ARG A 34 -9.10 -11.64 4.28
C ARG A 34 -9.98 -11.68 5.52
N GLU A 35 -9.85 -12.73 6.33
CA GLU A 35 -10.60 -12.87 7.58
C GLU A 35 -10.21 -11.81 8.60
N LEU A 36 -8.91 -11.62 8.86
CA LEU A 36 -8.39 -10.70 9.87
C LEU A 36 -8.73 -9.23 9.60
N LEU A 37 -8.83 -8.83 8.33
CA LEU A 37 -9.12 -7.45 7.93
C LEU A 37 -10.54 -7.26 7.40
N ASP A 38 -11.36 -8.31 7.39
CA ASP A 38 -12.71 -8.31 6.78
C ASP A 38 -12.68 -7.72 5.34
N VAL A 39 -11.72 -8.22 4.52
CA VAL A 39 -11.50 -7.70 3.17
C VAL A 39 -12.68 -8.04 2.26
N PRO A 40 -13.38 -7.04 1.70
CA PRO A 40 -14.52 -7.30 0.82
C PRO A 40 -14.15 -8.10 -0.43
N SER A 41 -15.13 -8.86 -0.97
CA SER A 41 -14.89 -9.75 -2.12
C SER A 41 -14.49 -9.04 -3.41
N ASN A 42 -14.75 -7.73 -3.52
CA ASN A 42 -14.37 -6.89 -4.65
C ASN A 42 -12.95 -6.27 -4.50
N TYR A 43 -12.12 -6.86 -3.64
CA TYR A 43 -10.70 -6.52 -3.50
C TYR A 43 -9.81 -7.71 -3.82
N LYS A 44 -8.67 -7.45 -4.45
CA LYS A 44 -7.57 -8.40 -4.61
C LYS A 44 -6.50 -8.18 -3.54
N ILE A 45 -5.93 -9.28 -3.07
CA ILE A 45 -4.76 -9.28 -2.21
C ILE A 45 -3.58 -9.79 -3.03
N LEU A 46 -2.53 -8.99 -3.11
CA LEU A 46 -1.34 -9.30 -3.89
C LEU A 46 -0.13 -9.41 -2.97
N PHE A 47 0.68 -10.44 -3.16
CA PHE A 47 1.96 -10.63 -2.49
C PHE A 47 3.07 -10.29 -3.46
N LEU A 48 3.74 -9.16 -3.26
CA LEU A 48 4.66 -8.57 -4.22
C LEU A 48 6.07 -8.46 -3.64
N GLN A 49 7.05 -8.46 -4.52
CA GLN A 49 8.45 -8.18 -4.17
C GLN A 49 8.71 -6.68 -4.00
N GLY A 50 9.87 -6.32 -3.41
CA GLY A 50 10.39 -4.95 -3.37
C GLY A 50 9.97 -4.14 -2.14
N GLY A 51 9.16 -4.72 -1.25
CA GLY A 51 8.70 -4.04 -0.04
C GLY A 51 7.88 -2.78 -0.33
N ALA A 52 7.62 -1.97 0.70
CA ALA A 52 6.85 -0.73 0.55
C ALA A 52 7.51 0.30 -0.38
N SER A 53 8.84 0.33 -0.44
CA SER A 53 9.54 1.31 -1.28
C SER A 53 9.26 1.12 -2.77
N MET A 54 9.06 -0.12 -3.24
CA MET A 54 8.64 -0.38 -4.61
C MET A 54 7.24 0.15 -4.88
N GLN A 55 6.37 0.15 -3.87
CA GLN A 55 5.00 0.63 -4.01
C GLN A 55 4.92 2.17 -4.18
N PHE A 56 5.93 2.93 -3.74
CA PHE A 56 5.99 4.37 -4.02
C PHE A 56 6.00 4.68 -5.51
N SER A 57 6.62 3.82 -6.32
CA SER A 57 6.58 3.91 -7.79
C SER A 57 5.41 3.12 -8.40
N ALA A 58 5.08 1.93 -7.85
CA ALA A 58 4.02 1.09 -8.40
C ALA A 58 2.63 1.74 -8.29
N VAL A 59 2.33 2.43 -7.18
CA VAL A 59 1.05 3.16 -7.01
C VAL A 59 0.81 4.15 -8.16
N PRO A 60 1.68 5.14 -8.42
CA PRO A 60 1.45 6.06 -9.52
C PRO A 60 1.50 5.39 -10.90
N LEU A 61 2.31 4.36 -11.10
CA LEU A 61 2.33 3.62 -12.38
C LEU A 61 1.01 2.88 -12.66
N ASN A 62 0.32 2.42 -11.63
CA ASN A 62 -0.95 1.71 -11.77
C ASN A 62 -2.18 2.63 -11.77
N LEU A 63 -2.12 3.78 -11.08
CA LEU A 63 -3.31 4.60 -10.83
C LEU A 63 -3.26 6.00 -11.45
N LEU A 64 -2.06 6.56 -11.73
CA LEU A 64 -1.92 7.92 -12.22
C LEU A 64 -1.84 7.92 -13.76
N PRO A 65 -2.85 8.44 -14.46
CA PRO A 65 -2.75 8.65 -15.90
C PRO A 65 -1.61 9.61 -16.26
N THR A 66 -1.11 9.55 -17.49
CA THR A 66 0.06 10.35 -17.95
C THR A 66 -0.12 11.86 -17.72
N GLU A 67 -1.34 12.36 -17.89
CA GLU A 67 -1.67 13.78 -17.64
C GLU A 67 -2.56 13.94 -16.38
N GLY A 68 -2.59 12.90 -15.54
CA GLY A 68 -3.39 12.91 -14.32
C GLY A 68 -2.68 13.60 -13.16
N LYS A 69 -3.47 13.90 -12.14
CA LYS A 69 -3.00 14.49 -10.87
C LYS A 69 -3.28 13.52 -9.73
N ALA A 70 -2.35 13.42 -8.80
CA ALA A 70 -2.54 12.70 -7.56
C ALA A 70 -2.31 13.62 -6.37
N ASP A 71 -3.07 13.42 -5.31
CA ASP A 71 -3.00 14.18 -4.08
C ASP A 71 -2.16 13.43 -3.03
N TYR A 72 -1.33 14.17 -2.31
CA TYR A 72 -0.47 13.64 -1.25
C TYR A 72 -0.58 14.43 0.03
N LEU A 73 -0.77 13.72 1.14
CA LEU A 73 -0.73 14.28 2.48
C LEU A 73 0.65 13.98 3.09
N ILE A 74 1.46 15.02 3.34
CA ILE A 74 2.85 14.85 3.77
C ILE A 74 2.98 15.16 5.26
N THR A 75 3.05 14.09 6.06
CA THR A 75 3.12 14.15 7.53
C THR A 75 4.42 13.58 8.09
N GLY A 76 5.37 13.19 7.22
CA GLY A 76 6.65 12.68 7.65
C GLY A 76 7.55 12.25 6.50
N GLN A 77 8.53 11.40 6.81
CA GLN A 77 9.56 10.98 5.86
C GLN A 77 9.03 9.99 4.81
N TRP A 78 8.09 9.11 5.19
CA TRP A 78 7.60 8.09 4.27
C TRP A 78 6.62 8.66 3.26
N SER A 79 5.65 9.47 3.71
CA SER A 79 4.75 10.19 2.81
C SER A 79 5.50 11.15 1.89
N LYS A 80 6.58 11.79 2.38
CA LYS A 80 7.44 12.63 1.54
C LYS A 80 8.13 11.83 0.44
N LYS A 81 8.70 10.65 0.75
CA LYS A 81 9.33 9.78 -0.25
C LYS A 81 8.34 9.27 -1.29
N ALA A 82 7.13 8.87 -0.85
CA ALA A 82 6.07 8.46 -1.77
C ALA A 82 5.70 9.58 -2.74
N HIS A 83 5.56 10.81 -2.25
CA HIS A 83 5.31 11.98 -3.08
C HIS A 83 6.46 12.26 -4.07
N GLU A 84 7.72 12.20 -3.62
CA GLU A 84 8.90 12.43 -4.46
C GLU A 84 9.00 11.44 -5.62
N GLU A 85 8.64 10.18 -5.40
CA GLU A 85 8.59 9.18 -6.47
C GLU A 85 7.43 9.43 -7.44
N ALA A 86 6.24 9.77 -6.94
CA ALA A 86 5.11 10.09 -7.80
C ALA A 86 5.36 11.33 -8.65
N ALA A 87 6.04 12.35 -8.12
CA ALA A 87 6.38 13.57 -8.82
C ALA A 87 7.32 13.35 -10.03
N ARG A 88 8.02 12.20 -10.09
CA ARG A 88 8.81 11.79 -11.26
C ARG A 88 7.94 11.23 -12.39
N LEU A 89 6.74 10.78 -12.05
CA LEU A 89 5.85 10.03 -12.95
C LEU A 89 4.65 10.86 -13.43
N GLY A 90 4.33 11.95 -12.72
CA GLY A 90 3.20 12.81 -13.07
C GLY A 90 3.05 13.98 -12.10
N GLU A 91 1.91 14.67 -12.14
CA GLU A 91 1.63 15.78 -11.24
C GLU A 91 1.21 15.24 -9.85
N ALA A 92 2.09 15.42 -8.86
CA ALA A 92 1.84 15.07 -7.46
C ALA A 92 1.61 16.35 -6.65
N HIS A 93 0.35 16.60 -6.29
CA HIS A 93 -0.06 17.79 -5.54
C HIS A 93 0.03 17.53 -4.03
N VAL A 94 0.56 18.49 -3.28
CA VAL A 94 0.61 18.42 -1.82
C VAL A 94 -0.66 19.05 -1.26
N VAL A 95 -1.58 18.21 -0.78
CA VAL A 95 -2.85 18.64 -0.16
C VAL A 95 -2.62 19.42 1.11
N ALA A 96 -1.76 18.91 1.97
CA ALA A 96 -1.31 19.56 3.19
C ALA A 96 0.01 18.94 3.65
N THR A 97 0.77 19.70 4.44
CA THR A 97 2.02 19.21 5.02
C THR A 97 2.25 19.80 6.40
N SER A 98 2.77 18.98 7.30
CA SER A 98 3.22 19.42 8.63
C SER A 98 4.72 19.74 8.70
N LYS A 99 5.35 20.07 7.55
CA LYS A 99 6.77 20.40 7.47
C LYS A 99 7.17 21.57 8.39
N SER A 100 6.31 22.58 8.53
CA SER A 100 6.54 23.75 9.38
C SER A 100 6.63 23.41 10.87
N SER A 101 5.96 22.34 11.31
CA SER A 101 6.05 21.78 12.67
C SER A 101 7.08 20.64 12.78
N ASN A 102 8.00 20.53 11.81
CA ASN A 102 8.98 19.45 11.76
C ASN A 102 8.33 18.04 11.81
N PHE A 103 7.16 17.89 11.16
CA PHE A 103 6.40 16.65 11.12
C PHE A 103 6.02 16.10 12.51
N SER A 104 5.69 16.98 13.45
CA SER A 104 5.26 16.58 14.81
C SER A 104 3.74 16.56 15.00
N THR A 105 2.97 16.94 13.96
CA THR A 105 1.52 17.04 14.02
C THR A 105 0.88 16.56 12.71
N ILE A 106 -0.43 16.35 12.74
CA ILE A 106 -1.25 16.21 11.52
C ILE A 106 -1.82 17.60 11.19
N PRO A 107 -1.74 18.06 9.92
CA PRO A 107 -2.39 19.30 9.50
C PRO A 107 -3.90 19.26 9.75
N ALA A 108 -4.48 20.37 10.18
CA ALA A 108 -5.93 20.44 10.39
C ALA A 108 -6.67 20.15 9.08
N VAL A 109 -7.74 19.36 9.14
CA VAL A 109 -8.51 18.96 7.93
C VAL A 109 -9.05 20.18 7.18
N ALA A 110 -9.38 21.25 7.90
CA ALA A 110 -9.86 22.51 7.30
C ALA A 110 -8.82 23.19 6.39
N ASP A 111 -7.54 22.85 6.55
CA ASP A 111 -6.43 23.42 5.75
C ASP A 111 -6.11 22.56 4.50
N TRP A 112 -6.78 21.42 4.34
CA TRP A 112 -6.50 20.50 3.21
C TRP A 112 -7.06 21.04 1.91
N GLN A 113 -6.22 21.08 0.91
CA GLN A 113 -6.57 21.51 -0.45
C GLN A 113 -6.80 20.28 -1.35
N LEU A 114 -7.90 19.57 -1.11
CA LEU A 114 -8.25 18.38 -1.86
C LEU A 114 -8.62 18.70 -3.32
N ASN A 115 -8.11 17.92 -4.25
CA ASN A 115 -8.52 17.94 -5.64
C ASN A 115 -9.56 16.84 -5.91
N THR A 116 -10.81 17.23 -6.13
CA THR A 116 -11.92 16.29 -6.38
C THR A 116 -11.77 15.47 -7.67
N HIS A 117 -10.81 15.82 -8.54
CA HIS A 117 -10.48 15.13 -9.77
C HIS A 117 -9.12 14.39 -9.70
N ALA A 118 -8.53 14.29 -8.50
CA ALA A 118 -7.32 13.51 -8.33
C ALA A 118 -7.55 12.02 -8.64
N ALA A 119 -6.57 11.38 -9.26
CA ALA A 119 -6.61 9.94 -9.51
C ALA A 119 -6.64 9.14 -8.20
N TYR A 120 -6.02 9.66 -7.16
CA TYR A 120 -6.05 9.15 -5.78
C TYR A 120 -5.53 10.21 -4.80
N LEU A 121 -5.83 10.00 -3.51
CA LEU A 121 -5.13 10.65 -2.40
C LEU A 121 -4.27 9.62 -1.67
N HIS A 122 -2.99 9.92 -1.52
CA HIS A 122 -2.05 9.10 -0.76
C HIS A 122 -1.78 9.69 0.63
N TYR A 123 -1.79 8.83 1.66
CA TYR A 123 -1.33 9.19 3.00
C TYR A 123 -0.62 8.02 3.69
N THR A 124 0.12 8.32 4.74
CA THR A 124 0.79 7.34 5.59
C THR A 124 0.15 7.40 6.97
N PRO A 125 -0.72 6.43 7.34
CA PRO A 125 -1.43 6.44 8.62
C PRO A 125 -0.53 6.55 9.83
N ASN A 126 0.68 5.99 9.78
CA ASN A 126 1.69 6.15 10.82
C ASN A 126 3.07 6.39 10.22
N GLU A 127 3.62 7.55 10.47
CA GLU A 127 4.98 7.93 10.15
C GLU A 127 5.94 7.37 11.19
N THR A 128 6.46 6.17 10.96
CA THR A 128 7.23 5.37 11.91
C THR A 128 8.44 6.10 12.50
N ILE A 129 9.08 7.00 11.75
CA ILE A 129 10.26 7.75 12.18
C ILE A 129 9.85 8.89 13.12
N GLY A 130 8.84 9.68 12.71
CA GLY A 130 8.38 10.84 13.47
C GLY A 130 7.35 10.52 14.54
N GLY A 131 6.72 9.37 14.47
CA GLY A 131 5.69 8.93 15.42
C GLY A 131 4.34 9.62 15.26
N VAL A 132 4.11 10.31 14.15
CA VAL A 132 2.80 10.92 13.86
C VAL A 132 1.86 9.85 13.32
N GLU A 133 0.73 9.66 13.98
CA GLU A 133 -0.24 8.62 13.63
C GLU A 133 -1.66 9.17 13.51
N PHE A 134 -2.35 8.78 12.43
CA PHE A 134 -3.77 9.02 12.24
C PHE A 134 -4.58 7.94 12.96
N HIS A 135 -5.40 8.33 13.92
CA HIS A 135 -6.34 7.42 14.59
C HIS A 135 -7.72 7.41 13.92
N TRP A 136 -7.81 7.93 12.72
CA TRP A 136 -9.01 8.02 11.89
C TRP A 136 -8.66 7.90 10.41
N THR A 137 -9.63 7.51 9.59
CA THR A 137 -9.47 7.44 8.12
C THR A 137 -9.91 8.74 7.50
N PRO A 138 -9.09 9.38 6.63
CA PRO A 138 -9.48 10.58 5.89
C PRO A 138 -10.73 10.40 5.04
N GLU A 139 -11.62 11.38 5.07
CA GLU A 139 -12.80 11.43 4.20
C GLU A 139 -12.43 12.24 2.94
N VAL A 140 -12.40 11.58 1.79
CA VAL A 140 -11.90 12.15 0.53
C VAL A 140 -12.93 12.10 -0.61
N GLY A 141 -14.20 11.87 -0.25
CA GLY A 141 -15.30 11.77 -1.23
C GLY A 141 -15.14 10.56 -2.15
N SER A 142 -15.24 10.81 -3.47
CA SER A 142 -15.14 9.74 -4.48
C SER A 142 -13.72 9.43 -4.92
N VAL A 143 -12.72 10.21 -4.47
CA VAL A 143 -11.32 9.99 -4.82
C VAL A 143 -10.80 8.72 -4.12
N PRO A 144 -10.15 7.77 -4.82
CA PRO A 144 -9.58 6.60 -4.20
C PRO A 144 -8.54 6.95 -3.13
N LEU A 145 -8.71 6.45 -1.91
CA LEU A 145 -7.75 6.64 -0.84
C LEU A 145 -6.68 5.55 -0.90
N VAL A 146 -5.42 5.95 -0.92
CA VAL A 146 -4.25 5.06 -0.92
C VAL A 146 -3.49 5.21 0.39
N ALA A 147 -3.25 4.10 1.10
CA ALA A 147 -2.61 4.11 2.40
C ALA A 147 -1.34 3.25 2.45
N ASP A 148 -0.23 3.85 2.92
CA ASP A 148 0.94 3.10 3.37
C ASP A 148 0.74 2.64 4.81
N MET A 149 0.31 1.40 4.99
CA MET A 149 0.07 0.81 6.30
C MET A 149 1.22 -0.07 6.80
N SER A 150 2.44 0.10 6.30
CA SER A 150 3.58 -0.75 6.64
C SER A 150 3.81 -0.91 8.16
N SER A 151 3.47 0.08 8.96
CA SER A 151 3.64 0.02 10.42
C SER A 151 2.34 -0.13 11.20
N THR A 152 1.19 -0.15 10.55
CA THR A 152 -0.13 -0.20 11.21
C THR A 152 -1.04 -1.33 10.74
N ILE A 153 -0.71 -2.02 9.64
CA ILE A 153 -1.51 -3.15 9.17
C ILE A 153 -1.64 -4.21 10.27
N LEU A 154 -2.84 -4.71 10.51
CA LEU A 154 -3.19 -5.67 11.56
C LEU A 154 -2.90 -5.20 13.01
N SER A 155 -2.61 -3.91 13.23
CA SER A 155 -2.43 -3.39 14.60
C SER A 155 -3.75 -3.01 15.27
N ARG A 156 -4.79 -2.76 14.47
CA ARG A 156 -6.14 -2.44 14.90
C ARG A 156 -7.16 -2.73 13.80
N PRO A 157 -8.44 -2.88 14.12
CA PRO A 157 -9.50 -2.98 13.11
C PRO A 157 -9.54 -1.74 12.21
N ILE A 158 -9.75 -1.98 10.92
CA ILE A 158 -9.95 -0.93 9.91
C ILE A 158 -11.13 -1.32 9.00
N ASP A 159 -11.79 -0.35 8.42
CA ASP A 159 -12.78 -0.58 7.38
C ASP A 159 -12.11 -0.50 6.01
N VAL A 160 -11.78 -1.67 5.44
CA VAL A 160 -11.08 -1.77 4.14
C VAL A 160 -11.89 -1.12 3.02
N SER A 161 -13.22 -1.08 3.12
CA SER A 161 -14.10 -0.50 2.08
C SER A 161 -13.88 1.00 1.84
N LYS A 162 -13.27 1.70 2.81
CA LYS A 162 -12.91 3.13 2.69
C LYS A 162 -11.68 3.40 1.82
N PHE A 163 -10.96 2.35 1.42
CA PHE A 163 -9.71 2.48 0.69
C PHE A 163 -9.86 2.01 -0.75
N GLY A 164 -9.20 2.71 -1.67
CA GLY A 164 -8.94 2.18 -3.01
C GLY A 164 -7.79 1.20 -3.00
N VAL A 165 -6.72 1.54 -2.24
CA VAL A 165 -5.53 0.69 -2.09
C VAL A 165 -4.98 0.82 -0.67
N ILE A 166 -4.65 -0.32 -0.08
CA ILE A 166 -3.79 -0.41 1.10
C ILE A 166 -2.52 -1.15 0.66
N TYR A 167 -1.36 -0.64 1.00
CA TYR A 167 -0.13 -1.41 0.86
C TYR A 167 0.70 -1.39 2.14
N ALA A 168 1.51 -2.43 2.33
CA ALA A 168 2.37 -2.58 3.49
C ALA A 168 3.65 -3.36 3.14
N GLY A 169 4.80 -2.81 3.53
CA GLY A 169 6.02 -3.61 3.64
C GLY A 169 5.91 -4.56 4.82
N ALA A 170 6.12 -5.86 4.57
CA ALA A 170 5.82 -6.90 5.56
C ALA A 170 6.74 -6.90 6.80
N GLN A 171 7.97 -6.42 6.67
CA GLN A 171 9.05 -6.54 7.66
C GLN A 171 8.77 -5.91 9.04
N LYS A 172 7.73 -5.09 9.16
CA LYS A 172 7.41 -4.45 10.44
C LYS A 172 6.46 -5.29 11.28
N ASN A 173 5.34 -5.71 10.71
CA ASN A 173 4.26 -6.30 11.50
C ASN A 173 3.70 -7.63 10.98
N ILE A 174 3.94 -8.02 9.72
CA ILE A 174 3.21 -9.12 9.09
C ILE A 174 4.07 -10.14 8.36
N GLY A 175 5.40 -9.99 8.28
CA GLY A 175 6.20 -10.98 7.56
C GLY A 175 7.66 -10.60 7.36
N PRO A 176 8.34 -11.25 6.40
CA PRO A 176 9.76 -11.03 6.14
C PRO A 176 10.03 -9.73 5.36
N ALA A 177 11.29 -9.27 5.42
CA ALA A 177 11.77 -8.19 4.59
C ALA A 177 11.71 -8.55 3.10
N GLY A 178 11.45 -7.56 2.24
CA GLY A 178 11.39 -7.73 0.80
C GLY A 178 10.00 -8.06 0.26
N LEU A 179 9.08 -8.52 1.10
CA LEU A 179 7.68 -8.74 0.76
C LEU A 179 6.88 -7.45 0.94
N ALA A 180 5.99 -7.15 0.01
CA ALA A 180 4.91 -6.18 0.16
C ALA A 180 3.56 -6.87 -0.01
N ILE A 181 2.58 -6.45 0.79
CA ILE A 181 1.18 -6.80 0.58
C ILE A 181 0.49 -5.59 -0.04
N VAL A 182 -0.33 -5.82 -1.06
CA VAL A 182 -1.19 -4.80 -1.66
C VAL A 182 -2.62 -5.33 -1.67
N ILE A 183 -3.52 -4.60 -1.02
CA ILE A 183 -4.97 -4.84 -1.04
C ILE A 183 -5.55 -3.75 -1.94
N VAL A 184 -6.06 -4.14 -3.10
CA VAL A 184 -6.52 -3.21 -4.13
C VAL A 184 -7.95 -3.51 -4.54
N ARG A 185 -8.77 -2.46 -4.65
CA ARG A 185 -10.14 -2.57 -5.14
C ARG A 185 -10.13 -2.92 -6.63
N GLU A 186 -10.93 -3.91 -7.03
CA GLU A 186 -10.89 -4.49 -8.38
C GLU A 186 -11.13 -3.48 -9.51
N ASP A 187 -11.95 -2.46 -9.28
CA ASP A 187 -12.23 -1.41 -10.28
C ASP A 187 -11.01 -0.52 -10.59
N LEU A 188 -9.97 -0.59 -9.77
CA LEU A 188 -8.70 0.13 -9.97
C LEU A 188 -7.67 -0.68 -10.74
N LEU A 189 -7.86 -1.97 -10.91
CA LEU A 189 -6.97 -2.83 -11.70
C LEU A 189 -7.13 -2.59 -13.21
N GLY A 190 -6.03 -2.71 -13.94
CA GLY A 190 -6.02 -2.56 -15.40
C GLY A 190 -6.13 -1.11 -15.87
N LYS A 191 -5.92 -0.13 -14.99
CA LYS A 191 -5.82 1.30 -15.31
C LYS A 191 -4.37 1.78 -15.40
N SER A 192 -3.43 0.85 -15.37
CA SER A 192 -2.00 1.12 -15.44
C SER A 192 -1.62 1.87 -16.72
N ARG A 193 -0.56 2.64 -16.63
CA ARG A 193 0.05 3.32 -17.79
C ARG A 193 0.51 2.31 -18.81
N ALA A 194 0.46 2.67 -20.10
CA ALA A 194 0.86 1.79 -21.20
C ALA A 194 2.36 1.44 -21.17
N ASP A 195 3.18 2.30 -20.56
CA ASP A 195 4.64 2.14 -20.42
C ASP A 195 5.07 1.44 -19.13
N ILE A 196 4.12 0.94 -18.32
CA ILE A 196 4.44 0.22 -17.09
C ILE A 196 5.21 -1.08 -17.36
N PRO A 197 6.30 -1.36 -16.63
CA PRO A 197 6.90 -2.68 -16.65
C PRO A 197 5.91 -3.74 -16.14
N LYS A 198 5.77 -4.86 -16.86
CA LYS A 198 4.81 -5.93 -16.51
C LYS A 198 4.92 -6.41 -15.07
N MET A 199 6.13 -6.38 -14.50
CA MET A 199 6.38 -6.80 -13.11
C MET A 199 5.83 -5.83 -12.05
N LEU A 200 5.45 -4.62 -12.45
CA LEU A 200 4.86 -3.60 -11.58
C LEU A 200 3.36 -3.43 -11.82
N ASP A 201 2.83 -4.02 -12.87
CA ASP A 201 1.40 -3.97 -13.20
C ASP A 201 0.63 -4.98 -12.33
N TRP A 202 -0.13 -4.48 -11.40
CA TRP A 202 -0.92 -5.26 -10.45
C TRP A 202 -1.94 -6.19 -11.12
N LYS A 203 -2.33 -5.92 -12.35
CA LYS A 203 -3.22 -6.80 -13.11
C LYS A 203 -2.56 -8.13 -13.46
N ASN A 204 -1.23 -8.18 -13.52
CA ASN A 204 -0.44 -9.36 -13.90
C ASN A 204 0.11 -10.14 -12.69
N ALA A 205 -0.16 -9.68 -11.46
CA ALA A 205 0.34 -10.27 -10.22
C ALA A 205 -0.51 -11.43 -9.72
#